data_ebb3620ad8ed39a70ba55164820564af
#
_entry.id   ebb3620ad8ed39a70ba55164820564af
#
_cell.length_a   1.000
_cell.length_b   1.000
_cell.length_c   1.000
_cell.angle_alpha   90.00
_cell.angle_beta   90.00
_cell.angle_gamma   90.00
#
_symmetry.space_group_name_H-M   'P 1'
#
loop_
_entity.id
_entity.type
_entity.pdbx_description
1 polymer ?
#
loop_
_entity_poly.entity_id
_entity_poly.type
_entity_poly.pdbx_seq_one_letter_code
_entity_poly.pdbx_strand_id
1 'polypeptide(L)'
;LKWLTGPWSTRTMAVLVAAALIAGCSSNNGGSGGEGTGTEGNTGTTGNNAAPITLRVELFDRNNTPAGAPPITDNFMTQYVQENFGDPNNIKVEFVAVPRTQEVEKLNVLMAANQAPDLVYTYDKPTVEKYVKDGGLTDLGPLIEQYGQNLKEVLGEEVMAYGVFDEKQYAIPARRVLLPQSTTMIRKDWLDELGLPVPTTTEEFHNALKAFKEQKPGKSGDNVIPYSNIDPFHLKPLQYSLLDWNNITDEDFFAVPEWLLPGNKEGFRYINQLYNEGLLDPDFPLTMNKDPQKFQKDLINGWVGAGTTNTNEPVYQGYLAEVYKADPEAELVPIDPFNTPDGKYPKALYSPNGLYIFVPKASKNAEAVIKYLDWMAQPENVIALQNGIEGETYEMQDGVPVVLDNDLARQTLYNYPDYAIILNGKFVSATDESLNIAANASEPNHKDFTIESIEKGGRDGVLPVRTSTPIESEMKYAGTLKEKHDEIFVKVITAKPEDFDRIYDSEVQDYMNIGGQEVMDEKLQIYAAEYK
;
A
#
# COMPACT_ATOMS: atom_id res chain seq x y z
N LEU A 1 0.58 -38.56 41.46
CA LEU A 1 -0.62 -39.22 42.01
C LEU A 1 -1.83 -38.98 41.12
N LYS A 2 -2.21 -40.06 40.42
CA LYS A 2 -3.55 -40.58 40.09
C LYS A 2 -4.68 -39.61 39.63
N TRP A 3 -5.06 -39.80 38.35
CA TRP A 3 -6.36 -40.25 37.83
C TRP A 3 -7.46 -39.17 37.72
N LEU A 4 -7.97 -38.89 36.49
CA LEU A 4 -9.16 -39.60 35.98
C LEU A 4 -9.34 -39.33 34.47
N THR A 5 -9.48 -40.38 33.73
CA THR A 5 -9.94 -40.50 32.34
C THR A 5 -11.46 -40.52 32.29
N GLY A 6 -12.07 -39.81 31.30
CA GLY A 6 -13.48 -39.95 30.94
C GLY A 6 -13.71 -39.60 29.47
N PRO A 7 -14.52 -40.35 28.70
CA PRO A 7 -14.53 -40.32 27.25
C PRO A 7 -15.44 -39.23 26.68
N TRP A 8 -14.99 -38.60 25.59
CA TRP A 8 -15.78 -37.68 24.79
C TRP A 8 -16.71 -38.43 23.87
N SER A 9 -18.01 -38.23 24.06
CA SER A 9 -19.07 -38.67 23.16
C SER A 9 -19.24 -37.67 22.02
N THR A 10 -19.01 -38.13 20.80
CA THR A 10 -19.38 -37.48 19.54
C THR A 10 -20.89 -37.28 19.45
N ARG A 11 -21.36 -36.06 19.33
CA ARG A 11 -22.71 -35.74 18.86
C ARG A 11 -22.65 -35.09 17.51
N THR A 12 -22.99 -35.86 16.51
CA THR A 12 -23.29 -35.44 15.15
C THR A 12 -24.60 -34.66 15.14
N MET A 13 -24.57 -33.38 14.75
CA MET A 13 -25.77 -32.59 14.51
C MET A 13 -26.01 -32.52 13.00
N ALA A 14 -27.03 -33.24 12.54
CA ALA A 14 -27.55 -33.16 11.18
C ALA A 14 -28.42 -31.89 11.05
N VAL A 15 -28.06 -31.01 10.13
CA VAL A 15 -28.92 -29.89 9.76
C VAL A 15 -29.74 -30.27 8.54
N LEU A 16 -31.04 -30.37 8.72
CA LEU A 16 -32.05 -30.54 7.68
C LEU A 16 -32.31 -29.18 7.01
N VAL A 17 -32.06 -29.10 5.71
CA VAL A 17 -32.50 -27.98 4.87
C VAL A 17 -33.90 -28.29 4.35
N ALA A 18 -34.88 -27.53 4.79
CA ALA A 18 -36.24 -27.58 4.25
C ALA A 18 -36.40 -26.54 3.14
N ALA A 19 -36.53 -27.00 1.91
CA ALA A 19 -36.92 -26.16 0.76
C ALA A 19 -38.45 -25.99 0.76
N ALA A 20 -38.94 -24.76 0.85
CA ALA A 20 -40.34 -24.44 0.63
C ALA A 20 -40.52 -23.79 -0.75
N LEU A 21 -41.07 -24.56 -1.67
CA LEU A 21 -41.62 -24.07 -2.94
C LEU A 21 -43.04 -23.50 -2.66
N ILE A 22 -43.26 -22.24 -2.98
CA ILE A 22 -44.61 -21.70 -3.09
C ILE A 22 -44.83 -21.24 -4.54
N ALA A 23 -45.61 -22.02 -5.27
CA ALA A 23 -46.26 -21.61 -6.50
C ALA A 23 -47.60 -20.98 -6.13
N GLY A 24 -47.92 -19.82 -6.67
CA GLY A 24 -49.21 -19.16 -6.46
C GLY A 24 -49.66 -18.47 -7.74
N CYS A 25 -50.74 -18.99 -8.31
CA CYS A 25 -51.34 -18.71 -9.59
C CYS A 25 -51.97 -17.31 -9.71
N SER A 26 -51.95 -16.86 -10.95
CA SER A 26 -52.78 -15.89 -11.62
C SER A 26 -54.30 -16.00 -11.31
N SER A 27 -54.97 -14.89 -11.20
CA SER A 27 -56.34 -14.77 -11.71
C SER A 27 -56.63 -13.33 -12.17
N ASN A 28 -57.01 -13.29 -13.38
CA ASN A 28 -57.57 -12.19 -14.19
C ASN A 28 -59.04 -12.01 -13.82
N ASN A 29 -59.55 -10.79 -13.65
CA ASN A 29 -60.87 -10.47 -14.19
C ASN A 29 -61.12 -8.95 -14.30
N GLY A 30 -61.70 -8.55 -15.41
CA GLY A 30 -61.96 -7.22 -15.86
C GLY A 30 -63.34 -6.66 -15.46
N GLY A 31 -63.58 -5.41 -15.85
CA GLY A 31 -64.94 -4.76 -15.82
C GLY A 31 -64.82 -3.25 -15.79
N SER A 32 -64.84 -2.64 -16.92
CA SER A 32 -65.79 -1.67 -17.52
C SER A 32 -66.17 -0.39 -16.75
N GLY A 33 -65.84 0.75 -17.36
CA GLY A 33 -66.79 1.83 -17.67
C GLY A 33 -66.82 3.06 -16.79
N GLY A 34 -66.54 4.25 -17.39
CA GLY A 34 -66.98 5.53 -16.84
C GLY A 34 -66.15 6.72 -17.36
N GLU A 35 -66.67 7.39 -18.38
CA GLU A 35 -66.17 8.67 -18.93
C GLU A 35 -66.29 9.82 -17.91
N GLY A 36 -65.32 10.75 -17.92
CA GLY A 36 -65.41 12.02 -17.23
C GLY A 36 -64.31 12.97 -17.68
N THR A 37 -64.64 13.86 -18.57
CA THR A 37 -63.82 14.97 -19.10
C THR A 37 -63.47 16.00 -18.01
N GLY A 38 -62.23 16.44 -17.96
CA GLY A 38 -61.79 17.55 -17.15
C GLY A 38 -60.34 17.96 -17.51
N THR A 39 -60.24 18.97 -18.38
CA THR A 39 -58.99 19.63 -18.77
C THR A 39 -58.60 20.59 -17.68
N GLU A 40 -57.40 20.42 -17.10
CA GLU A 40 -56.63 21.54 -16.53
C GLU A 40 -55.13 21.19 -16.52
N GLY A 41 -54.32 22.17 -16.92
CA GLY A 41 -52.91 22.02 -17.20
C GLY A 41 -52.08 21.71 -15.96
N ASN A 42 -51.19 20.77 -16.11
CA ASN A 42 -50.11 20.52 -15.15
C ASN A 42 -48.78 20.69 -15.86
N THR A 43 -48.04 21.71 -15.48
CA THR A 43 -46.61 21.84 -15.77
C THR A 43 -45.89 20.72 -15.04
N GLY A 44 -45.80 19.58 -15.67
CA GLY A 44 -45.09 18.43 -15.13
C GLY A 44 -43.61 18.63 -15.19
N THR A 45 -43.00 18.83 -14.06
CA THR A 45 -41.59 18.49 -13.78
C THR A 45 -41.48 17.00 -14.06
N THR A 46 -40.79 16.63 -15.13
CA THR A 46 -40.45 15.23 -15.42
C THR A 46 -39.41 14.76 -14.42
N GLY A 47 -39.84 14.40 -13.22
CA GLY A 47 -39.06 13.58 -12.32
C GLY A 47 -38.89 12.20 -12.95
N ASN A 48 -37.69 11.81 -13.23
CA ASN A 48 -37.32 10.49 -13.73
C ASN A 48 -37.65 9.47 -12.60
N ASN A 49 -38.81 8.81 -12.69
CA ASN A 49 -39.25 7.78 -11.73
C ASN A 49 -38.58 6.42 -11.99
N ALA A 50 -37.33 6.40 -12.45
CA ALA A 50 -36.55 5.17 -12.51
C ALA A 50 -36.15 4.75 -11.10
N ALA A 51 -36.25 3.47 -10.77
CA ALA A 51 -35.72 2.95 -9.52
C ALA A 51 -34.20 3.24 -9.44
N PRO A 52 -33.67 3.59 -8.25
CA PRO A 52 -32.24 3.84 -8.09
C PRO A 52 -31.45 2.58 -8.48
N ILE A 53 -30.34 2.77 -9.19
CA ILE A 53 -29.37 1.70 -9.39
C ILE A 53 -28.56 1.51 -8.11
N THR A 54 -28.15 0.28 -7.81
CA THR A 54 -27.20 0.00 -6.72
C THR A 54 -25.82 -0.08 -7.33
N LEU A 55 -24.91 0.78 -6.86
CA LEU A 55 -23.49 0.76 -7.18
C LEU A 55 -22.74 0.09 -6.02
N ARG A 56 -22.17 -1.09 -6.27
CA ARG A 56 -21.39 -1.83 -5.28
C ARG A 56 -19.93 -1.47 -5.40
N VAL A 57 -19.36 -0.95 -4.31
CA VAL A 57 -17.97 -0.44 -4.24
C VAL A 57 -17.20 -1.28 -3.25
N GLU A 58 -16.09 -1.86 -3.66
CA GLU A 58 -15.16 -2.53 -2.75
C GLU A 58 -14.59 -1.54 -1.74
N LEU A 59 -14.39 -2.01 -0.49
CA LEU A 59 -13.78 -1.25 0.59
C LEU A 59 -12.87 -2.18 1.40
N PHE A 60 -11.59 -1.83 1.54
CA PHE A 60 -10.67 -2.65 2.34
C PHE A 60 -10.95 -2.54 3.83
N ASP A 61 -11.13 -3.70 4.46
CA ASP A 61 -11.08 -3.82 5.91
C ASP A 61 -9.63 -4.13 6.34
N ARG A 62 -9.01 -3.15 6.99
CA ARG A 62 -7.63 -3.24 7.49
C ARG A 62 -7.53 -3.74 8.92
N ASN A 63 -8.66 -4.08 9.53
CA ASN A 63 -8.76 -4.48 10.94
C ASN A 63 -8.09 -3.45 11.90
N ASN A 64 -8.21 -2.17 11.57
CA ASN A 64 -7.62 -1.04 12.29
C ASN A 64 -8.67 -0.08 12.89
N THR A 65 -9.93 -0.51 12.99
CA THR A 65 -11.03 0.31 13.52
C THR A 65 -10.78 0.69 14.99
N PRO A 66 -10.64 2.00 15.32
CA PRO A 66 -10.42 2.43 16.68
C PRO A 66 -11.61 2.10 17.59
N ALA A 67 -11.36 1.97 18.89
CA ALA A 67 -12.41 1.76 19.86
C ALA A 67 -13.42 2.92 19.85
N GLY A 68 -14.69 2.58 19.68
CA GLY A 68 -15.80 3.54 19.62
C GLY A 68 -16.06 4.13 18.22
N ALA A 69 -15.22 3.86 17.22
CA ALA A 69 -15.51 4.26 15.86
C ALA A 69 -16.65 3.42 15.24
N PRO A 70 -17.46 4.03 14.36
CA PRO A 70 -18.50 3.31 13.63
C PRO A 70 -17.89 2.32 12.63
N PRO A 71 -18.68 1.33 12.11
CA PRO A 71 -18.23 0.39 11.11
C PRO A 71 -17.75 1.08 9.82
N ILE A 72 -16.77 0.50 9.14
CA ILE A 72 -16.24 1.06 7.86
C ILE A 72 -17.29 1.20 6.76
N THR A 73 -18.37 0.41 6.80
CA THR A 73 -19.46 0.45 5.81
C THR A 73 -20.62 1.35 6.21
N ASP A 74 -20.58 1.99 7.37
CA ASP A 74 -21.63 2.89 7.87
C ASP A 74 -21.03 3.95 8.80
N ASN A 75 -20.45 5.00 8.22
CA ASN A 75 -19.78 6.09 8.92
C ASN A 75 -19.92 7.40 8.15
N PHE A 76 -19.26 8.47 8.62
CA PHE A 76 -19.27 9.77 7.95
C PHE A 76 -18.91 9.67 6.45
N MET A 77 -17.86 8.93 6.09
CA MET A 77 -17.39 8.85 4.70
C MET A 77 -18.43 8.20 3.78
N THR A 78 -19.06 7.11 4.23
CA THR A 78 -20.10 6.42 3.44
C THR A 78 -21.36 7.26 3.31
N GLN A 79 -21.74 8.02 4.35
CA GLN A 79 -22.86 8.95 4.34
C GLN A 79 -22.56 10.14 3.43
N TYR A 80 -21.36 10.73 3.52
CA TYR A 80 -20.93 11.81 2.63
C TYR A 80 -21.01 11.40 1.16
N VAL A 81 -20.54 10.20 0.81
CA VAL A 81 -20.65 9.66 -0.56
C VAL A 81 -22.12 9.50 -0.98
N GLN A 82 -22.96 8.95 -0.11
CA GLN A 82 -24.37 8.77 -0.45
C GLN A 82 -25.08 10.11 -0.68
N GLU A 83 -24.88 11.09 0.24
CA GLU A 83 -25.56 12.38 0.17
C GLU A 83 -25.08 13.27 -0.99
N ASN A 84 -23.76 13.25 -1.30
CA ASN A 84 -23.16 14.17 -2.26
C ASN A 84 -22.95 13.56 -3.67
N PHE A 85 -22.93 12.24 -3.79
CA PHE A 85 -22.87 11.55 -5.07
C PHE A 85 -24.14 10.70 -5.34
N GLY A 86 -24.49 9.83 -4.39
CA GLY A 86 -25.55 8.84 -4.58
C GLY A 86 -26.91 9.48 -4.83
N ASP A 87 -27.38 10.28 -3.91
CA ASP A 87 -28.71 10.90 -3.95
C ASP A 87 -28.90 11.83 -5.15
N PRO A 88 -27.96 12.74 -5.50
CA PRO A 88 -28.08 13.59 -6.68
C PRO A 88 -28.15 12.82 -8.00
N ASN A 89 -27.55 11.62 -8.06
CA ASN A 89 -27.51 10.79 -9.27
C ASN A 89 -28.55 9.65 -9.28
N ASN A 90 -29.44 9.57 -8.29
CA ASN A 90 -30.37 8.47 -8.08
C ASN A 90 -29.64 7.10 -8.02
N ILE A 91 -28.52 7.05 -7.30
CA ILE A 91 -27.68 5.88 -7.09
C ILE A 91 -27.65 5.55 -5.59
N LYS A 92 -27.93 4.28 -5.25
CA LYS A 92 -27.62 3.75 -3.92
C LYS A 92 -26.18 3.22 -3.94
N VAL A 93 -25.27 3.82 -3.18
CA VAL A 93 -23.90 3.31 -3.03
C VAL A 93 -23.86 2.29 -1.91
N GLU A 94 -23.34 1.10 -2.19
CA GLU A 94 -23.19 -0.01 -1.25
C GLU A 94 -21.73 -0.40 -1.13
N PHE A 95 -21.13 -0.14 0.02
CA PHE A 95 -19.74 -0.52 0.29
C PHE A 95 -19.65 -1.98 0.71
N VAL A 96 -18.76 -2.73 0.05
CA VAL A 96 -18.52 -4.15 0.28
C VAL A 96 -17.15 -4.33 0.94
N ALA A 97 -17.14 -4.61 2.23
CA ALA A 97 -15.90 -4.79 2.98
C ALA A 97 -15.17 -6.08 2.56
N VAL A 98 -13.88 -5.95 2.24
CA VAL A 98 -12.98 -7.05 1.88
C VAL A 98 -11.76 -7.01 2.80
N PRO A 99 -11.39 -8.10 3.50
CA PRO A 99 -10.20 -8.13 4.33
C PRO A 99 -8.93 -7.83 3.49
N ARG A 100 -8.19 -6.78 3.85
CA ARG A 100 -7.01 -6.33 3.10
C ARG A 100 -5.94 -7.41 2.94
N THR A 101 -5.76 -8.25 3.96
CA THR A 101 -4.77 -9.34 3.96
C THR A 101 -5.14 -10.52 3.06
N GLN A 102 -6.39 -10.58 2.58
CA GLN A 102 -6.93 -11.65 1.74
C GLN A 102 -7.56 -11.13 0.44
N GLU A 103 -7.23 -9.89 0.06
CA GLU A 103 -7.90 -9.21 -1.05
C GLU A 103 -7.84 -9.99 -2.35
N VAL A 104 -6.65 -10.44 -2.77
CA VAL A 104 -6.44 -11.14 -4.04
C VAL A 104 -7.17 -12.48 -4.07
N GLU A 105 -7.10 -13.25 -2.99
CA GLU A 105 -7.79 -14.53 -2.89
C GLU A 105 -9.31 -14.34 -2.96
N LYS A 106 -9.83 -13.38 -2.19
CA LYS A 106 -11.25 -13.05 -2.16
C LYS A 106 -11.74 -12.54 -3.50
N LEU A 107 -10.97 -11.65 -4.13
CA LEU A 107 -11.27 -11.08 -5.44
C LEU A 107 -11.32 -12.18 -6.51
N ASN A 108 -10.35 -13.09 -6.54
CA ASN A 108 -10.34 -14.22 -7.47
C ASN A 108 -11.62 -15.07 -7.36
N VAL A 109 -12.09 -15.35 -6.14
CA VAL A 109 -13.34 -16.09 -5.92
C VAL A 109 -14.55 -15.32 -6.43
N LEU A 110 -14.65 -14.02 -6.13
CA LEU A 110 -15.76 -13.18 -6.54
C LEU A 110 -15.81 -12.98 -8.05
N MET A 111 -14.65 -12.77 -8.69
CA MET A 111 -14.53 -12.64 -10.15
C MET A 111 -14.96 -13.93 -10.87
N ALA A 112 -14.48 -15.08 -10.41
CA ALA A 112 -14.85 -16.39 -10.98
C ALA A 112 -16.35 -16.70 -10.84
N ALA A 113 -16.99 -16.21 -9.77
CA ALA A 113 -18.43 -16.37 -9.52
C ALA A 113 -19.30 -15.30 -10.23
N ASN A 114 -18.73 -14.31 -10.90
CA ASN A 114 -19.41 -13.09 -11.38
C ASN A 114 -20.19 -12.36 -10.26
N GLN A 115 -19.63 -12.31 -9.05
CA GLN A 115 -20.21 -11.69 -7.86
C GLN A 115 -19.36 -10.54 -7.31
N ALA A 116 -18.30 -10.16 -8.01
CA ALA A 116 -17.48 -9.02 -7.64
C ALA A 116 -18.31 -7.73 -7.57
N PRO A 117 -17.92 -6.76 -6.72
CA PRO A 117 -18.48 -5.41 -6.77
C PRO A 117 -18.35 -4.78 -8.16
N ASP A 118 -19.11 -3.71 -8.43
CA ASP A 118 -19.03 -2.97 -9.70
C ASP A 118 -17.70 -2.24 -9.84
N LEU A 119 -17.19 -1.70 -8.71
CA LEU A 119 -15.88 -1.12 -8.59
C LEU A 119 -15.05 -1.99 -7.65
N VAL A 120 -13.92 -2.46 -8.14
CA VAL A 120 -12.93 -3.23 -7.39
C VAL A 120 -11.53 -2.65 -7.59
N TYR A 121 -10.63 -2.89 -6.63
CA TYR A 121 -9.27 -2.40 -6.72
C TYR A 121 -8.28 -3.34 -6.02
N THR A 122 -7.03 -3.31 -6.47
CA THR A 122 -5.93 -4.10 -5.90
C THR A 122 -4.58 -3.40 -6.08
N TYR A 123 -3.62 -3.71 -5.21
CA TYR A 123 -2.22 -3.33 -5.41
C TYR A 123 -1.45 -4.35 -6.26
N ASP A 124 -2.05 -5.50 -6.56
CA ASP A 124 -1.39 -6.62 -7.25
C ASP A 124 -1.54 -6.50 -8.78
N LYS A 125 -0.54 -5.89 -9.43
CA LYS A 125 -0.50 -5.74 -10.91
C LYS A 125 -0.67 -7.07 -11.64
N PRO A 126 0.01 -8.18 -11.26
CA PRO A 126 -0.16 -9.48 -11.92
C PRO A 126 -1.60 -9.98 -11.94
N THR A 127 -2.38 -9.72 -10.88
CA THR A 127 -3.81 -10.06 -10.85
C THR A 127 -4.61 -9.26 -11.89
N VAL A 128 -4.32 -7.97 -12.06
CA VAL A 128 -4.97 -7.13 -13.09
C VAL A 128 -4.62 -7.63 -14.49
N GLU A 129 -3.35 -7.88 -14.76
CA GLU A 129 -2.85 -8.42 -16.04
C GLU A 129 -3.53 -9.74 -16.39
N LYS A 130 -3.66 -10.62 -15.41
CA LYS A 130 -4.38 -11.89 -15.58
C LYS A 130 -5.86 -11.67 -15.98
N TYR A 131 -6.56 -10.75 -15.31
CA TYR A 131 -7.96 -10.47 -15.65
C TYR A 131 -8.11 -9.80 -17.01
N VAL A 132 -7.16 -8.96 -17.43
CA VAL A 132 -7.13 -8.40 -18.82
C VAL A 132 -6.98 -9.53 -19.82
N LYS A 133 -6.00 -10.42 -19.64
CA LYS A 133 -5.75 -11.58 -20.49
C LYS A 133 -6.96 -12.51 -20.59
N ASP A 134 -7.65 -12.73 -19.49
CA ASP A 134 -8.87 -13.57 -19.42
C ASP A 134 -10.11 -12.85 -19.98
N GLY A 135 -10.02 -11.58 -20.41
CA GLY A 135 -11.14 -10.78 -20.91
C GLY A 135 -12.18 -10.44 -19.83
N GLY A 136 -11.79 -10.48 -18.57
CA GLY A 136 -12.64 -10.28 -17.38
C GLY A 136 -12.89 -8.83 -17.00
N LEU A 137 -12.25 -7.85 -17.68
CA LEU A 137 -12.38 -6.42 -17.39
C LEU A 137 -13.11 -5.65 -18.49
N THR A 138 -13.63 -4.50 -18.10
CA THR A 138 -14.28 -3.53 -19.00
C THR A 138 -13.24 -2.53 -19.50
N ASP A 139 -13.21 -2.24 -20.80
CA ASP A 139 -12.47 -1.11 -21.36
C ASP A 139 -13.13 0.19 -20.92
N LEU A 140 -12.43 0.97 -20.10
CA LEU A 140 -12.93 2.21 -19.49
C LEU A 140 -12.61 3.45 -20.32
N GLY A 141 -11.72 3.36 -21.32
CA GLY A 141 -11.26 4.52 -22.11
C GLY A 141 -12.40 5.38 -22.64
N PRO A 142 -13.39 4.84 -23.37
CA PRO A 142 -14.51 5.63 -23.90
C PRO A 142 -15.34 6.34 -22.82
N LEU A 143 -15.51 5.71 -21.64
CA LEU A 143 -16.26 6.30 -20.53
C LEU A 143 -15.47 7.41 -19.83
N ILE A 144 -14.16 7.24 -19.68
CA ILE A 144 -13.28 8.26 -19.12
C ILE A 144 -13.25 9.50 -20.01
N GLU A 145 -13.18 9.32 -21.32
CA GLU A 145 -13.26 10.45 -22.26
C GLU A 145 -14.57 11.22 -22.15
N GLN A 146 -15.66 10.53 -21.88
CA GLN A 146 -16.99 11.15 -21.80
C GLN A 146 -17.28 11.78 -20.43
N TYR A 147 -16.85 11.15 -19.33
CA TYR A 147 -17.29 11.49 -17.97
C TYR A 147 -16.15 11.76 -16.98
N GLY A 148 -14.87 11.54 -17.35
CA GLY A 148 -13.73 11.52 -16.43
C GLY A 148 -12.82 12.74 -16.53
N GLN A 149 -13.34 13.97 -16.68
CA GLN A 149 -12.51 15.16 -16.87
C GLN A 149 -11.69 15.53 -15.61
N ASN A 150 -12.35 15.58 -14.44
CA ASN A 150 -11.68 15.85 -13.17
C ASN A 150 -10.69 14.73 -12.82
N LEU A 151 -11.08 13.49 -13.12
CA LEU A 151 -10.23 12.32 -12.92
C LEU A 151 -8.93 12.42 -13.73
N LYS A 152 -9.01 12.79 -15.02
CA LYS A 152 -7.83 13.00 -15.88
C LYS A 152 -6.95 14.15 -15.38
N GLU A 153 -7.53 15.22 -14.87
CA GLU A 153 -6.78 16.36 -14.34
C GLU A 153 -6.00 15.98 -13.06
N VAL A 154 -6.64 15.28 -12.14
CA VAL A 154 -6.01 14.86 -10.87
C VAL A 154 -4.94 13.80 -11.09
N LEU A 155 -5.18 12.80 -11.95
CA LEU A 155 -4.24 11.71 -12.18
C LEU A 155 -3.12 12.08 -13.15
N GLY A 156 -3.43 12.83 -14.20
CA GLY A 156 -2.50 13.16 -15.28
C GLY A 156 -2.22 11.98 -16.24
N GLU A 157 -1.68 12.29 -17.42
CA GLU A 157 -1.43 11.29 -18.46
C GLU A 157 -0.40 10.22 -18.03
N GLU A 158 0.63 10.64 -17.30
CA GLU A 158 1.67 9.74 -16.83
C GLU A 158 1.12 8.64 -15.93
N VAL A 159 0.32 9.00 -14.92
CA VAL A 159 -0.29 8.02 -14.01
C VAL A 159 -1.31 7.16 -14.74
N MET A 160 -2.18 7.78 -15.55
CA MET A 160 -3.19 7.06 -16.34
C MET A 160 -2.59 5.98 -17.24
N ALA A 161 -1.39 6.21 -17.77
CA ALA A 161 -0.71 5.25 -18.63
C ALA A 161 -0.40 3.91 -17.94
N TYR A 162 -0.30 3.86 -16.60
CA TYR A 162 -0.12 2.60 -15.86
C TYR A 162 -1.35 1.68 -15.89
N GLY A 163 -2.52 2.21 -16.23
CA GLY A 163 -3.76 1.43 -16.38
C GLY A 163 -4.06 0.96 -17.80
N VAL A 164 -3.15 1.25 -18.75
CA VAL A 164 -3.25 0.82 -20.15
C VAL A 164 -2.62 -0.57 -20.30
N PHE A 165 -3.40 -1.52 -20.81
CA PHE A 165 -2.99 -2.87 -21.15
C PHE A 165 -3.56 -3.18 -22.55
N ASP A 166 -2.79 -3.78 -23.43
CA ASP A 166 -3.21 -4.09 -24.82
C ASP A 166 -3.87 -2.88 -25.52
N GLU A 167 -3.22 -1.71 -25.42
CA GLU A 167 -3.65 -0.44 -26.00
C GLU A 167 -5.02 0.11 -25.48
N LYS A 168 -5.56 -0.46 -24.39
CA LYS A 168 -6.84 -0.05 -23.80
C LYS A 168 -6.70 0.29 -22.31
N GLN A 169 -7.55 1.21 -21.86
CA GLN A 169 -7.61 1.60 -20.46
C GLN A 169 -8.47 0.61 -19.65
N TYR A 170 -7.88 -0.48 -19.17
CA TYR A 170 -8.61 -1.48 -18.38
C TYR A 170 -8.62 -1.18 -16.89
N ALA A 171 -7.69 -0.35 -16.40
CA ALA A 171 -7.68 0.08 -15.01
C ALA A 171 -7.46 1.59 -14.89
N ILE A 172 -7.91 2.18 -13.80
CA ILE A 172 -7.60 3.54 -13.39
C ILE A 172 -6.59 3.41 -12.25
N PRO A 173 -5.32 3.81 -12.46
CA PRO A 173 -4.33 3.78 -11.39
C PRO A 173 -4.61 4.89 -10.37
N ALA A 174 -4.53 4.60 -9.09
CA ALA A 174 -4.48 5.67 -8.09
C ALA A 174 -3.18 6.45 -8.21
N ARG A 175 -3.23 7.78 -8.11
CA ARG A 175 -2.02 8.60 -8.06
C ARG A 175 -1.31 8.39 -6.72
N ARG A 176 -0.04 7.98 -6.76
CA ARG A 176 0.81 7.96 -5.58
C ARG A 176 1.34 9.36 -5.32
N VAL A 177 0.99 9.92 -4.17
CA VAL A 177 1.32 11.31 -3.83
C VAL A 177 2.77 11.45 -3.37
N LEU A 178 3.26 10.47 -2.61
CA LEU A 178 4.64 10.43 -2.13
C LEU A 178 5.36 9.23 -2.75
N LEU A 179 6.45 9.47 -3.45
CA LEU A 179 7.23 8.44 -4.14
C LEU A 179 8.31 7.76 -3.27
N PRO A 180 8.89 8.37 -2.22
CA PRO A 180 9.90 7.71 -1.39
C PRO A 180 9.40 6.39 -0.82
N GLN A 181 10.20 5.30 -0.96
CA GLN A 181 9.81 3.99 -0.43
C GLN A 181 10.13 3.87 1.05
N SER A 182 11.31 4.31 1.45
CA SER A 182 11.78 4.04 2.81
C SER A 182 12.72 5.12 3.32
N THR A 183 12.76 5.27 4.64
CA THR A 183 13.66 6.16 5.35
C THR A 183 14.24 5.45 6.56
N THR A 184 15.55 5.65 6.80
CA THR A 184 16.22 5.15 7.99
C THR A 184 16.10 6.18 9.11
N MET A 185 15.89 5.72 10.34
CA MET A 185 15.86 6.55 11.53
C MET A 185 16.80 6.00 12.61
N ILE A 186 17.21 6.86 13.53
CA ILE A 186 18.13 6.53 14.62
C ILE A 186 17.70 7.20 15.92
N ARG A 187 18.02 6.60 17.05
CA ARG A 187 17.90 7.18 18.40
C ARG A 187 18.95 8.27 18.58
N LYS A 188 18.54 9.53 18.37
CA LYS A 188 19.44 10.69 18.56
C LYS A 188 19.83 10.86 20.01
N ASP A 189 18.92 10.63 20.93
CA ASP A 189 19.22 10.66 22.37
C ASP A 189 20.32 9.64 22.75
N TRP A 190 20.39 8.48 22.10
CA TRP A 190 21.51 7.54 22.32
C TRP A 190 22.82 8.07 21.76
N LEU A 191 22.78 8.73 20.60
CA LEU A 191 23.99 9.38 20.05
C LEU A 191 24.49 10.49 20.98
N ASP A 192 23.58 11.32 21.49
CA ASP A 192 23.89 12.41 22.41
C ASP A 192 24.48 11.89 23.74
N GLU A 193 23.90 10.81 24.30
CA GLU A 193 24.45 10.14 25.51
C GLU A 193 25.88 9.66 25.29
N LEU A 194 26.19 9.16 24.08
CA LEU A 194 27.51 8.63 23.73
C LEU A 194 28.47 9.69 23.17
N GLY A 195 28.01 10.94 23.01
CA GLY A 195 28.79 12.02 22.39
C GLY A 195 29.10 11.81 20.91
N LEU A 196 28.24 11.12 20.18
CA LEU A 196 28.40 10.82 18.77
C LEU A 196 27.56 11.78 17.90
N PRO A 197 28.05 12.20 16.73
CA PRO A 197 27.22 12.95 15.77
C PRO A 197 26.19 12.06 15.10
N VAL A 198 25.14 12.68 14.54
CA VAL A 198 24.20 11.99 13.62
C VAL A 198 24.98 11.51 12.40
N PRO A 199 24.95 10.20 12.07
CA PRO A 199 25.74 9.65 10.98
C PRO A 199 25.24 10.12 9.62
N THR A 200 26.19 10.50 8.75
CA THR A 200 25.99 10.96 7.38
C THR A 200 26.66 10.05 6.34
N THR A 201 27.44 9.08 6.82
CA THR A 201 28.09 8.07 5.97
C THR A 201 27.83 6.66 6.50
N THR A 202 27.98 5.66 5.63
CA THR A 202 27.85 4.25 6.00
C THR A 202 28.85 3.84 7.09
N GLU A 203 30.08 4.41 7.06
CA GLU A 203 31.09 4.14 8.09
C GLU A 203 30.69 4.74 9.45
N GLU A 204 30.22 5.98 9.47
CA GLU A 204 29.73 6.63 10.70
C GLU A 204 28.54 5.88 11.29
N PHE A 205 27.61 5.42 10.44
CA PHE A 205 26.48 4.59 10.86
C PHE A 205 26.94 3.27 11.50
N HIS A 206 27.88 2.57 10.85
CA HIS A 206 28.46 1.35 11.38
C HIS A 206 29.09 1.57 12.77
N ASN A 207 29.84 2.66 12.91
CA ASN A 207 30.49 3.02 14.19
C ASN A 207 29.46 3.34 15.29
N ALA A 208 28.34 4.02 14.94
CA ALA A 208 27.25 4.26 15.87
C ALA A 208 26.60 2.95 16.33
N LEU A 209 26.32 2.00 15.41
CA LEU A 209 25.77 0.69 15.76
C LEU A 209 26.71 -0.10 16.71
N LYS A 210 28.02 -0.07 16.46
CA LYS A 210 29.02 -0.67 17.38
C LYS A 210 28.96 -0.06 18.77
N ALA A 211 28.92 1.27 18.84
CA ALA A 211 28.81 1.98 20.10
C ALA A 211 27.53 1.62 20.87
N PHE A 212 26.39 1.53 20.17
CA PHE A 212 25.12 1.08 20.77
C PHE A 212 25.22 -0.33 21.36
N LYS A 213 25.79 -1.28 20.60
CA LYS A 213 26.01 -2.64 21.09
C LYS A 213 26.92 -2.69 22.34
N GLU A 214 28.04 -1.96 22.31
CA GLU A 214 29.07 -2.02 23.36
C GLU A 214 28.66 -1.28 24.63
N GLN A 215 28.01 -0.11 24.47
CA GLN A 215 27.73 0.78 25.59
C GLN A 215 26.29 0.70 26.09
N LYS A 216 25.34 0.09 25.30
CA LYS A 216 23.98 -0.19 25.71
C LYS A 216 23.26 1.07 26.25
N PRO A 217 23.15 2.15 25.44
CA PRO A 217 22.62 3.42 25.90
C PRO A 217 21.13 3.36 26.22
N GLY A 218 20.66 4.40 26.89
CA GLY A 218 19.26 4.54 27.27
C GLY A 218 18.78 3.45 28.22
N LYS A 219 17.58 2.93 27.97
CA LYS A 219 16.95 1.87 28.77
C LYS A 219 17.11 0.47 28.16
N SER A 220 17.91 0.31 27.10
CA SER A 220 18.03 -0.93 26.34
C SER A 220 18.65 -2.10 27.13
N GLY A 221 19.67 -1.82 27.92
CA GLY A 221 20.37 -2.83 28.69
C GLY A 221 20.86 -3.99 27.82
N ASP A 222 20.67 -5.22 28.27
CA ASP A 222 21.05 -6.43 27.52
C ASP A 222 20.15 -6.73 26.32
N ASN A 223 19.03 -6.01 26.17
CA ASN A 223 18.10 -6.16 25.03
C ASN A 223 18.44 -5.26 23.85
N VAL A 224 19.58 -4.55 23.88
CA VAL A 224 19.95 -3.63 22.82
C VAL A 224 19.99 -4.32 21.44
N ILE A 225 19.26 -3.75 20.48
CA ILE A 225 19.24 -4.13 19.08
C ILE A 225 19.78 -2.92 18.31
N PRO A 226 21.04 -2.92 17.88
CA PRO A 226 21.62 -1.75 17.22
C PRO A 226 20.86 -1.35 15.94
N TYR A 227 20.54 -2.34 15.06
CA TYR A 227 19.77 -2.11 13.85
C TYR A 227 18.74 -3.23 13.66
N SER A 228 17.47 -2.86 13.50
CA SER A 228 16.33 -3.76 13.38
C SER A 228 15.51 -3.47 12.11
N ASN A 229 14.45 -4.23 11.92
CA ASN A 229 13.59 -4.25 10.73
C ASN A 229 14.33 -4.77 9.48
N ILE A 230 14.86 -5.99 9.60
CA ILE A 230 15.77 -6.60 8.63
C ILE A 230 14.99 -7.48 7.66
N ASP A 231 14.81 -6.99 6.45
CA ASP A 231 14.26 -7.73 5.31
C ASP A 231 14.69 -7.08 3.98
N PRO A 232 14.40 -7.70 2.83
CA PRO A 232 14.81 -7.16 1.52
C PRO A 232 14.29 -5.77 1.19
N PHE A 233 13.10 -5.39 1.69
CA PHE A 233 12.53 -4.07 1.43
C PHE A 233 13.20 -2.98 2.27
N HIS A 234 13.36 -3.20 3.58
CA HIS A 234 13.89 -2.20 4.50
C HIS A 234 15.40 -2.00 4.37
N LEU A 235 16.13 -2.95 3.81
CA LEU A 235 17.56 -2.79 3.54
C LEU A 235 17.88 -2.16 2.16
N LYS A 236 16.89 -1.83 1.35
CA LYS A 236 17.10 -1.20 0.03
C LYS A 236 17.96 0.07 0.07
N PRO A 237 17.78 1.04 0.99
CA PRO A 237 18.63 2.22 1.01
C PRO A 237 20.13 1.89 1.15
N LEU A 238 20.45 0.91 2.00
CA LEU A 238 21.82 0.41 2.13
C LEU A 238 22.30 -0.30 0.87
N GLN A 239 21.50 -1.21 0.31
CA GLN A 239 21.84 -1.96 -0.90
C GLN A 239 22.06 -1.03 -2.10
N TYR A 240 21.18 -0.03 -2.29
CA TYR A 240 21.29 0.94 -3.40
C TYR A 240 22.56 1.77 -3.33
N SER A 241 23.05 2.11 -2.13
CA SER A 241 24.31 2.84 -1.98
C SER A 241 25.55 2.03 -2.41
N LEU A 242 25.42 0.71 -2.50
CA LEU A 242 26.50 -0.22 -2.85
C LEU A 242 26.39 -0.76 -4.29
N LEU A 243 25.32 -0.38 -5.03
CA LEU A 243 25.18 -0.71 -6.45
C LEU A 243 26.25 0.00 -7.30
N ASP A 244 26.73 -0.66 -8.34
CA ASP A 244 27.63 -0.06 -9.33
C ASP A 244 26.83 0.69 -10.41
N TRP A 245 26.32 1.86 -10.03
CA TRP A 245 25.48 2.71 -10.90
C TRP A 245 26.13 3.10 -12.23
N ASN A 246 27.45 3.03 -12.36
CA ASN A 246 28.14 3.31 -13.61
C ASN A 246 28.03 2.17 -14.62
N ASN A 247 27.71 0.96 -14.16
CA ASN A 247 27.60 -0.24 -14.96
C ASN A 247 26.17 -0.84 -14.96
N ILE A 248 25.17 -0.09 -14.48
CA ILE A 248 23.76 -0.47 -14.54
C ILE A 248 23.06 0.38 -15.61
N THR A 249 22.49 -0.27 -16.61
CA THR A 249 21.64 0.35 -17.62
C THR A 249 20.16 0.27 -17.22
N ASP A 250 19.29 1.06 -17.90
CA ASP A 250 17.83 0.94 -17.71
C ASP A 250 17.33 -0.48 -18.06
N GLU A 251 17.96 -1.13 -19.04
CA GLU A 251 17.67 -2.52 -19.39
C GLU A 251 18.00 -3.48 -18.25
N ASP A 252 19.17 -3.32 -17.62
CA ASP A 252 19.55 -4.12 -16.45
C ASP A 252 18.58 -3.87 -15.29
N PHE A 253 18.27 -2.60 -15.04
CA PHE A 253 17.36 -2.21 -13.95
C PHE A 253 15.93 -2.71 -14.15
N PHE A 254 15.50 -2.89 -15.39
CA PHE A 254 14.22 -3.50 -15.73
C PHE A 254 14.23 -5.03 -15.64
N ALA A 255 15.25 -5.67 -16.21
CA ALA A 255 15.23 -7.11 -16.45
C ALA A 255 15.84 -7.93 -15.32
N VAL A 256 16.89 -7.41 -14.68
CA VAL A 256 17.62 -8.13 -13.63
C VAL A 256 16.93 -7.90 -12.28
N PRO A 257 16.69 -8.94 -11.46
CA PRO A 257 16.22 -8.75 -10.09
C PRO A 257 17.14 -7.79 -9.32
N GLU A 258 16.56 -6.82 -8.59
CA GLU A 258 17.34 -5.77 -7.90
C GLU A 258 18.51 -6.34 -7.07
N TRP A 259 18.28 -7.46 -6.40
CA TRP A 259 19.29 -8.11 -5.56
C TRP A 259 20.43 -8.78 -6.33
N LEU A 260 20.33 -8.89 -7.66
CA LEU A 260 21.37 -9.41 -8.58
C LEU A 260 22.06 -8.31 -9.39
N LEU A 261 21.64 -7.05 -9.25
CA LEU A 261 22.28 -5.93 -9.95
C LEU A 261 23.78 -5.81 -9.60
N PRO A 262 24.60 -5.32 -10.53
CA PRO A 262 26.03 -5.07 -10.27
C PRO A 262 26.27 -4.29 -8.96
N GLY A 263 27.16 -4.81 -8.12
CA GLY A 263 27.47 -4.24 -6.80
C GLY A 263 26.66 -4.84 -5.64
N ASN A 264 25.47 -5.42 -5.87
CA ASN A 264 24.63 -5.88 -4.78
C ASN A 264 25.17 -7.11 -4.02
N LYS A 265 26.04 -7.92 -4.63
CA LYS A 265 26.74 -8.99 -3.90
C LYS A 265 27.57 -8.41 -2.74
N GLU A 266 28.22 -7.26 -2.94
CA GLU A 266 28.95 -6.56 -1.88
C GLU A 266 27.98 -5.94 -0.84
N GLY A 267 26.78 -5.53 -1.28
CA GLY A 267 25.70 -5.14 -0.38
C GLY A 267 25.33 -6.27 0.59
N PHE A 268 25.08 -7.47 0.05
CA PHE A 268 24.81 -8.65 0.88
C PHE A 268 25.99 -9.01 1.80
N ARG A 269 27.23 -8.87 1.30
CA ARG A 269 28.44 -9.12 2.11
C ARG A 269 28.51 -8.14 3.29
N TYR A 270 28.21 -6.87 3.08
CA TYR A 270 28.20 -5.88 4.14
C TYR A 270 27.11 -6.18 5.18
N ILE A 271 25.91 -6.56 4.74
CA ILE A 271 24.84 -6.96 5.66
C ILE A 271 25.21 -8.22 6.44
N ASN A 272 25.87 -9.21 5.79
CA ASN A 272 26.43 -10.39 6.45
C ASN A 272 27.48 -10.01 7.50
N GLN A 273 28.33 -9.02 7.21
CA GLN A 273 29.30 -8.49 8.17
C GLN A 273 28.57 -7.91 9.40
N LEU A 274 27.57 -7.04 9.19
CA LEU A 274 26.78 -6.46 10.30
C LEU A 274 26.16 -7.55 11.17
N TYR A 275 25.63 -8.61 10.55
CA TYR A 275 25.05 -9.75 11.28
C TYR A 275 26.10 -10.48 12.11
N ASN A 276 27.23 -10.86 11.51
CA ASN A 276 28.30 -11.57 12.20
C ASN A 276 28.97 -10.74 13.29
N GLU A 277 28.97 -9.41 13.15
CA GLU A 277 29.37 -8.48 14.21
C GLU A 277 28.29 -8.31 15.31
N GLY A 278 27.10 -8.89 15.14
CA GLY A 278 25.96 -8.80 16.07
C GLY A 278 25.38 -7.39 16.16
N LEU A 279 25.35 -6.67 15.04
CA LEU A 279 24.80 -5.33 14.91
C LEU A 279 23.38 -5.33 14.38
N LEU A 280 22.91 -6.46 13.82
CA LEU A 280 21.52 -6.65 13.39
C LEU A 280 20.69 -7.36 14.46
N ASP A 281 19.38 -7.20 14.38
CA ASP A 281 18.43 -8.00 15.16
C ASP A 281 18.72 -9.50 15.00
N PRO A 282 19.14 -10.22 16.06
CA PRO A 282 19.51 -11.63 15.94
C PRO A 282 18.31 -12.54 15.61
N ASP A 283 17.09 -12.08 15.89
CA ASP A 283 15.86 -12.87 15.70
C ASP A 283 15.27 -12.68 14.30
N PHE A 284 15.81 -11.80 13.44
CA PHE A 284 15.25 -11.55 12.12
C PHE A 284 15.04 -12.83 11.29
N PRO A 285 15.89 -13.87 11.33
CA PRO A 285 15.68 -15.08 10.56
C PRO A 285 14.42 -15.86 10.94
N LEU A 286 13.92 -15.64 12.16
CA LEU A 286 12.75 -16.30 12.71
C LEU A 286 11.47 -15.44 12.56
N THR A 287 11.63 -14.11 12.50
CA THR A 287 10.53 -13.14 12.60
C THR A 287 10.20 -12.45 11.28
N MET A 288 11.14 -12.38 10.34
CA MET A 288 10.93 -11.83 9.00
C MET A 288 9.69 -12.46 8.34
N ASN A 289 8.76 -11.62 7.88
CA ASN A 289 7.45 -12.03 7.31
C ASN A 289 6.50 -12.79 8.25
N LYS A 290 6.83 -12.96 9.54
CA LYS A 290 6.00 -13.71 10.50
C LYS A 290 5.49 -12.87 11.66
N ASP A 291 6.23 -11.90 12.12
CA ASP A 291 5.79 -10.92 13.13
C ASP A 291 6.03 -9.49 12.65
N PRO A 292 5.09 -8.94 11.86
CA PRO A 292 5.22 -7.58 11.30
C PRO A 292 5.22 -6.48 12.37
N GLN A 293 4.84 -6.80 13.61
CA GLN A 293 4.81 -5.84 14.72
C GLN A 293 6.04 -5.91 15.62
N LYS A 294 6.96 -6.84 15.38
CA LYS A 294 8.14 -7.02 16.25
C LYS A 294 8.95 -5.73 16.37
N PHE A 295 9.29 -5.13 15.22
CA PHE A 295 10.05 -3.87 15.19
C PHE A 295 9.40 -2.77 16.02
N GLN A 296 8.08 -2.56 15.84
CA GLN A 296 7.32 -1.54 16.57
C GLN A 296 7.34 -1.81 18.09
N LYS A 297 7.12 -3.06 18.49
CA LYS A 297 7.17 -3.47 19.91
C LYS A 297 8.52 -3.23 20.55
N ASP A 298 9.60 -3.63 19.86
CA ASP A 298 10.97 -3.50 20.35
C ASP A 298 11.40 -2.03 20.40
N LEU A 299 10.97 -1.21 19.45
CA LEU A 299 11.20 0.23 19.44
C LEU A 299 10.48 0.94 20.59
N ILE A 300 9.19 0.62 20.83
CA ILE A 300 8.41 1.14 21.97
C ILE A 300 9.02 0.71 23.31
N ASN A 301 9.58 -0.50 23.40
CA ASN A 301 10.28 -0.98 24.59
C ASN A 301 11.64 -0.29 24.82
N GLY A 302 12.11 0.54 23.87
CA GLY A 302 13.37 1.24 23.95
C GLY A 302 14.59 0.34 23.72
N TRP A 303 14.46 -0.73 22.93
CA TRP A 303 15.54 -1.68 22.66
C TRP A 303 16.27 -1.41 21.34
N VAL A 304 15.64 -0.71 20.40
CA VAL A 304 16.13 -0.50 19.03
C VAL A 304 16.86 0.84 18.92
N GLY A 305 18.09 0.81 18.42
CA GLY A 305 18.93 1.99 18.17
C GLY A 305 18.65 2.66 16.82
N ALA A 306 18.49 1.87 15.77
CA ALA A 306 18.20 2.34 14.42
C ALA A 306 17.30 1.34 13.68
N GLY A 307 16.56 1.82 12.69
CA GLY A 307 15.74 1.00 11.82
C GLY A 307 15.36 1.74 10.54
N THR A 308 15.08 0.99 9.49
CA THR A 308 14.48 1.53 8.26
C THR A 308 13.01 1.14 8.20
N THR A 309 12.16 2.04 7.79
CA THR A 309 10.71 1.84 7.68
C THR A 309 10.22 2.35 6.33
N ASN A 310 8.98 2.04 5.97
CA ASN A 310 8.30 2.80 4.93
C ASN A 310 8.32 4.29 5.35
N THR A 311 8.52 5.20 4.41
CA THR A 311 8.99 6.59 4.63
C THR A 311 8.55 7.23 5.95
N ASN A 312 7.29 7.59 6.14
CA ASN A 312 6.79 8.20 7.37
C ASN A 312 5.89 7.24 8.21
N GLU A 313 6.12 5.95 8.08
CA GLU A 313 5.35 4.90 8.76
C GLU A 313 5.23 5.08 10.27
N PRO A 314 6.29 5.46 11.00
CA PRO A 314 6.20 5.69 12.44
C PRO A 314 5.13 6.70 12.84
N VAL A 315 4.85 7.66 11.97
CA VAL A 315 3.82 8.70 12.19
C VAL A 315 2.44 8.17 11.82
N TYR A 316 2.21 7.75 10.57
CA TYR A 316 0.87 7.37 10.13
C TYR A 316 0.35 6.07 10.76
N GLN A 317 1.22 5.21 11.28
CA GLN A 317 0.83 4.05 12.10
C GLN A 317 0.75 4.36 13.59
N GLY A 318 1.14 5.57 14.02
CA GLY A 318 0.98 6.06 15.38
C GLY A 318 2.02 5.54 16.39
N TYR A 319 2.94 4.64 16.01
CA TYR A 319 3.87 4.07 16.99
C TYR A 319 5.00 5.03 17.41
N LEU A 320 5.29 6.09 16.64
CA LEU A 320 6.21 7.14 17.09
C LEU A 320 5.68 7.84 18.35
N ALA A 321 4.37 8.13 18.39
CA ALA A 321 3.73 8.71 19.57
C ALA A 321 3.78 7.75 20.78
N GLU A 322 3.63 6.44 20.56
CA GLU A 322 3.73 5.45 21.63
C GLU A 322 5.17 5.33 22.17
N VAL A 323 6.19 5.49 21.32
CA VAL A 323 7.59 5.56 21.77
C VAL A 323 7.79 6.73 22.72
N TYR A 324 7.36 7.94 22.35
CA TYR A 324 7.53 9.14 23.19
C TYR A 324 6.67 9.11 24.46
N LYS A 325 5.54 8.42 24.41
CA LYS A 325 4.71 8.18 25.60
C LYS A 325 5.38 7.18 26.57
N ALA A 326 6.03 6.13 26.06
CA ALA A 326 6.75 5.15 26.87
C ALA A 326 8.06 5.71 27.41
N ASP A 327 8.74 6.55 26.65
CA ASP A 327 9.99 7.21 27.00
C ASP A 327 10.01 8.67 26.51
N PRO A 328 9.61 9.64 27.38
CA PRO A 328 9.58 11.06 27.02
C PRO A 328 10.94 11.69 26.70
N GLU A 329 12.03 11.03 27.08
CA GLU A 329 13.42 11.46 26.75
C GLU A 329 13.92 10.89 25.42
N ALA A 330 13.16 9.96 24.82
CA ALA A 330 13.50 9.40 23.51
C ALA A 330 13.44 10.47 22.42
N GLU A 331 14.41 10.48 21.54
CA GLU A 331 14.45 11.33 20.35
C GLU A 331 14.83 10.48 19.14
N LEU A 332 13.86 10.23 18.24
CA LEU A 332 14.11 9.59 16.95
C LEU A 332 14.21 10.65 15.87
N VAL A 333 15.21 10.52 15.01
CA VAL A 333 15.39 11.41 13.85
C VAL A 333 15.58 10.60 12.58
N PRO A 334 15.00 11.03 11.46
CA PRO A 334 15.31 10.49 10.14
C PRO A 334 16.77 10.77 9.78
N ILE A 335 17.45 9.79 9.20
CA ILE A 335 18.85 9.92 8.77
C ILE A 335 19.02 9.41 7.35
N ASP A 336 20.09 9.82 6.71
CA ASP A 336 20.50 9.36 5.40
C ASP A 336 22.00 9.08 5.35
N PRO A 337 22.46 7.92 5.91
CA PRO A 337 23.87 7.62 6.02
C PRO A 337 24.41 6.81 4.83
N PHE A 338 23.54 6.27 3.95
CA PHE A 338 23.95 5.31 2.93
C PHE A 338 24.31 6.04 1.63
N ASN A 339 25.56 6.44 1.52
CA ASN A 339 26.09 7.16 0.38
C ASN A 339 26.98 6.29 -0.53
N THR A 340 26.96 6.58 -1.83
CA THR A 340 27.91 6.04 -2.79
C THR A 340 29.29 6.70 -2.64
N PRO A 341 30.37 6.12 -3.22
CA PRO A 341 31.69 6.73 -3.18
C PRO A 341 31.77 8.14 -3.82
N ASP A 342 30.87 8.46 -4.77
CA ASP A 342 30.76 9.79 -5.38
C ASP A 342 29.83 10.75 -4.62
N GLY A 343 29.34 10.37 -3.44
CA GLY A 343 28.59 11.21 -2.52
C GLY A 343 27.12 11.37 -2.85
N LYS A 344 26.53 10.47 -3.67
CA LYS A 344 25.09 10.39 -3.90
C LYS A 344 24.43 9.46 -2.87
N TYR A 345 23.10 9.57 -2.78
CA TYR A 345 22.27 8.80 -1.85
C TYR A 345 21.12 8.11 -2.59
N PRO A 346 21.41 7.19 -3.53
CA PRO A 346 20.37 6.58 -4.35
C PRO A 346 19.37 5.79 -3.52
N LYS A 347 18.09 5.95 -3.84
CA LYS A 347 16.97 5.34 -3.15
C LYS A 347 15.98 4.76 -4.14
N ALA A 348 15.38 3.64 -3.79
CA ALA A 348 14.24 3.15 -4.53
C ALA A 348 13.03 4.08 -4.34
N LEU A 349 12.41 4.48 -5.44
CA LEU A 349 11.12 5.16 -5.42
C LEU A 349 10.01 4.17 -5.80
N TYR A 350 8.82 4.43 -5.29
CA TYR A 350 7.62 3.81 -5.84
C TYR A 350 7.34 4.35 -7.23
N SER A 351 6.71 3.57 -8.08
CA SER A 351 6.11 4.09 -9.30
C SER A 351 5.02 5.12 -8.98
N PRO A 352 4.75 6.08 -9.90
CA PRO A 352 3.74 7.13 -9.70
C PRO A 352 2.31 6.62 -9.49
N ASN A 353 2.05 5.35 -9.80
CA ASN A 353 0.78 4.71 -9.50
C ASN A 353 0.80 4.01 -8.13
N GLY A 354 -0.34 4.07 -7.45
CA GLY A 354 -0.63 3.28 -6.26
C GLY A 354 -1.31 1.95 -6.64
N LEU A 355 -2.58 1.81 -6.24
CA LEU A 355 -3.42 0.66 -6.61
C LEU A 355 -4.02 0.82 -8.02
N TYR A 356 -4.63 -0.26 -8.51
CA TYR A 356 -5.37 -0.32 -9.78
C TYR A 356 -6.85 -0.48 -9.50
N ILE A 357 -7.67 0.46 -9.98
CA ILE A 357 -9.14 0.45 -9.87
C ILE A 357 -9.70 -0.04 -11.21
N PHE A 358 -10.61 -0.99 -11.21
CA PHE A 358 -11.18 -1.54 -12.43
C PHE A 358 -12.62 -2.00 -12.26
N VAL A 359 -13.28 -2.23 -13.39
CA VAL A 359 -14.67 -2.66 -13.49
C VAL A 359 -14.72 -4.07 -14.07
N PRO A 360 -15.23 -5.07 -13.33
CA PRO A 360 -15.46 -6.40 -13.87
C PRO A 360 -16.36 -6.38 -15.11
N LYS A 361 -16.06 -7.21 -16.10
CA LYS A 361 -16.86 -7.31 -17.34
C LYS A 361 -18.33 -7.66 -17.11
N ALA A 362 -18.63 -8.34 -16.01
CA ALA A 362 -19.98 -8.71 -15.62
C ALA A 362 -20.81 -7.53 -15.10
N SER A 363 -20.17 -6.46 -14.62
CA SER A 363 -20.85 -5.24 -14.15
C SER A 363 -21.64 -4.57 -15.26
N LYS A 364 -22.79 -3.99 -14.90
CA LYS A 364 -23.63 -3.15 -15.77
C LYS A 364 -23.49 -1.66 -15.45
N ASN A 365 -22.69 -1.31 -14.45
CA ASN A 365 -22.64 0.00 -13.84
C ASN A 365 -21.33 0.77 -14.14
N ALA A 366 -20.58 0.39 -15.20
CA ALA A 366 -19.29 1.00 -15.54
C ALA A 366 -19.36 2.54 -15.70
N GLU A 367 -20.46 3.07 -16.30
CA GLU A 367 -20.67 4.51 -16.40
C GLU A 367 -20.81 5.16 -15.01
N ALA A 368 -21.57 4.55 -14.11
CA ALA A 368 -21.74 5.04 -12.74
C ALA A 368 -20.41 5.00 -11.96
N VAL A 369 -19.58 3.98 -12.19
CA VAL A 369 -18.21 3.91 -11.60
C VAL A 369 -17.37 5.10 -12.06
N ILE A 370 -17.32 5.41 -13.37
CA ILE A 370 -16.51 6.53 -13.85
C ILE A 370 -17.03 7.86 -13.31
N LYS A 371 -18.34 8.06 -13.28
CA LYS A 371 -18.93 9.27 -12.68
C LYS A 371 -18.63 9.39 -11.18
N TYR A 372 -18.60 8.27 -10.45
CA TYR A 372 -18.21 8.24 -9.03
C TYR A 372 -16.75 8.65 -8.84
N LEU A 373 -15.83 8.10 -9.62
CA LEU A 373 -14.41 8.43 -9.55
C LEU A 373 -14.13 9.87 -10.00
N ASP A 374 -14.84 10.37 -11.00
CA ASP A 374 -14.73 11.77 -11.45
C ASP A 374 -15.28 12.76 -10.41
N TRP A 375 -16.40 12.42 -9.75
CA TRP A 375 -16.90 13.17 -8.60
C TRP A 375 -15.90 13.17 -7.45
N MET A 376 -15.29 12.02 -7.14
CA MET A 376 -14.26 11.90 -6.10
C MET A 376 -13.06 12.80 -6.39
N ALA A 377 -12.71 13.02 -7.67
CA ALA A 377 -11.58 13.84 -8.11
C ALA A 377 -11.84 15.36 -8.00
N GLN A 378 -13.04 15.82 -7.69
CA GLN A 378 -13.31 17.23 -7.46
C GLN A 378 -12.62 17.70 -6.16
N PRO A 379 -11.98 18.89 -6.15
CA PRO A 379 -11.14 19.34 -5.02
C PRO A 379 -11.83 19.27 -3.65
N GLU A 380 -13.09 19.70 -3.57
CA GLU A 380 -13.88 19.64 -2.33
C GLU A 380 -14.11 18.22 -1.83
N ASN A 381 -14.30 17.25 -2.74
CA ASN A 381 -14.53 15.86 -2.40
C ASN A 381 -13.21 15.16 -2.01
N VAL A 382 -12.11 15.49 -2.69
CA VAL A 382 -10.77 15.05 -2.29
C VAL A 382 -10.49 15.46 -0.83
N ILE A 383 -10.72 16.74 -0.50
CA ILE A 383 -10.47 17.27 0.85
C ILE A 383 -11.38 16.58 1.88
N ALA A 384 -12.69 16.49 1.61
CA ALA A 384 -13.65 15.88 2.53
C ALA A 384 -13.35 14.39 2.78
N LEU A 385 -13.08 13.61 1.71
CA LEU A 385 -12.78 12.18 1.83
C LEU A 385 -11.43 11.89 2.50
N GLN A 386 -10.49 12.84 2.49
CA GLN A 386 -9.18 12.66 3.12
C GLN A 386 -9.10 13.26 4.53
N ASN A 387 -9.92 14.27 4.87
CA ASN A 387 -9.77 15.04 6.10
C ASN A 387 -11.06 15.16 6.92
N GLY A 388 -12.23 14.76 6.38
CA GLY A 388 -13.49 14.76 7.09
C GLY A 388 -14.18 16.12 7.10
N ILE A 389 -14.46 16.66 8.28
CA ILE A 389 -15.33 17.84 8.53
C ILE A 389 -14.45 19.02 8.96
N GLU A 390 -14.50 20.13 8.21
CA GLU A 390 -13.77 21.35 8.56
C GLU A 390 -14.29 21.92 9.89
N GLY A 391 -13.36 22.33 10.74
CA GLY A 391 -13.64 22.81 12.09
C GLY A 391 -13.89 21.72 13.14
N GLU A 392 -14.03 20.45 12.74
CA GLU A 392 -14.27 19.32 13.63
C GLU A 392 -13.15 18.27 13.60
N THR A 393 -12.72 17.87 12.38
CA THR A 393 -11.65 16.87 12.19
C THR A 393 -10.38 17.48 11.59
N TYR A 394 -10.48 18.61 10.89
CA TYR A 394 -9.36 19.37 10.37
C TYR A 394 -9.66 20.87 10.34
N GLU A 395 -8.62 21.67 10.19
CA GLU A 395 -8.68 23.11 9.89
C GLU A 395 -7.75 23.44 8.72
N MET A 396 -8.15 24.42 7.89
CA MET A 396 -7.28 24.92 6.82
C MET A 396 -6.22 25.86 7.39
N GLN A 397 -4.93 25.57 7.16
CA GLN A 397 -3.79 26.41 7.52
C GLN A 397 -2.89 26.57 6.30
N ASP A 398 -2.67 27.80 5.85
CA ASP A 398 -1.84 28.13 4.70
C ASP A 398 -2.16 27.31 3.42
N GLY A 399 -3.44 27.01 3.19
CA GLY A 399 -3.91 26.24 2.04
C GLY A 399 -3.80 24.72 2.19
N VAL A 400 -3.41 24.23 3.37
CA VAL A 400 -3.26 22.81 3.67
C VAL A 400 -4.25 22.39 4.77
N PRO A 401 -4.99 21.25 4.61
CA PRO A 401 -5.78 20.68 5.69
C PRO A 401 -4.86 20.12 6.78
N VAL A 402 -4.99 20.64 8.00
CA VAL A 402 -4.27 20.16 9.19
C VAL A 402 -5.26 19.40 10.08
N VAL A 403 -4.97 18.12 10.29
CA VAL A 403 -5.82 17.24 11.11
C VAL A 403 -5.78 17.69 12.58
N LEU A 404 -6.94 17.71 13.23
CA LEU A 404 -7.07 18.05 14.64
C LEU A 404 -6.75 16.85 15.52
N ASP A 405 -6.05 17.10 16.62
CA ASP A 405 -5.75 16.07 17.64
C ASP A 405 -6.94 15.85 18.57
N ASN A 406 -7.98 15.18 18.07
CA ASN A 406 -9.16 14.84 18.86
C ASN A 406 -9.72 13.44 18.51
N ASP A 407 -10.62 12.92 19.35
CA ASP A 407 -11.19 11.59 19.19
C ASP A 407 -12.04 11.47 17.91
N LEU A 408 -12.73 12.54 17.52
CA LEU A 408 -13.55 12.53 16.32
C LEU A 408 -12.70 12.37 15.07
N ALA A 409 -11.58 13.11 14.95
CA ALA A 409 -10.66 12.96 13.84
C ALA A 409 -10.10 11.54 13.77
N ARG A 410 -9.63 10.98 14.90
CA ARG A 410 -9.14 9.60 14.98
C ARG A 410 -10.19 8.57 14.56
N GLN A 411 -11.45 8.74 14.99
CA GLN A 411 -12.54 7.82 14.65
C GLN A 411 -13.09 7.99 13.23
N THR A 412 -12.90 9.15 12.61
CA THR A 412 -13.38 9.44 11.25
C THR A 412 -12.34 9.09 10.19
N LEU A 413 -11.05 9.35 10.45
CA LEU A 413 -10.00 9.34 9.42
C LEU A 413 -9.17 8.06 9.36
N TYR A 414 -9.35 7.12 10.28
CA TYR A 414 -8.50 5.92 10.39
C TYR A 414 -8.42 5.06 9.11
N ASN A 415 -9.40 5.15 8.24
CA ASN A 415 -9.48 4.39 6.98
C ASN A 415 -9.69 5.30 5.74
N TYR A 416 -9.35 6.59 5.82
CA TYR A 416 -9.57 7.55 4.72
C TYR A 416 -8.99 7.10 3.37
N PRO A 417 -7.83 6.38 3.28
CA PRO A 417 -7.27 6.00 1.98
C PRO A 417 -8.17 5.08 1.17
N ASP A 418 -9.04 4.32 1.82
CA ASP A 418 -9.93 3.37 1.15
C ASP A 418 -11.27 4.01 0.72
N TYR A 419 -11.51 5.28 1.08
CA TYR A 419 -12.62 6.09 0.53
C TYR A 419 -12.14 7.06 -0.56
N ALA A 420 -10.92 7.56 -0.48
CA ALA A 420 -10.28 8.43 -1.48
C ALA A 420 -9.40 7.62 -2.44
N ILE A 421 -9.89 6.50 -2.95
CA ILE A 421 -9.11 5.43 -3.62
C ILE A 421 -8.34 5.86 -4.87
N ILE A 422 -8.69 6.98 -5.51
CA ILE A 422 -7.94 7.53 -6.66
C ILE A 422 -6.58 8.14 -6.25
N LEU A 423 -6.33 8.27 -4.93
CA LEU A 423 -5.14 8.89 -4.36
C LEU A 423 -4.50 7.98 -3.32
N ASN A 424 -3.20 7.81 -3.39
CA ASN A 424 -2.41 7.11 -2.39
C ASN A 424 -1.51 8.11 -1.68
N GLY A 425 -1.99 8.64 -0.56
CA GLY A 425 -1.46 9.75 0.20
C GLY A 425 -2.38 10.98 0.18
N LYS A 426 -2.16 11.93 1.11
CA LYS A 426 -2.93 13.18 1.14
C LYS A 426 -2.53 14.08 -0.02
N PHE A 427 -3.51 14.57 -0.74
CA PHE A 427 -3.35 15.34 -1.96
C PHE A 427 -4.09 16.68 -1.85
N VAL A 428 -3.41 17.76 -2.24
CA VAL A 428 -3.94 19.13 -2.24
C VAL A 428 -3.79 19.76 -3.62
N SER A 429 -2.69 19.48 -4.32
CA SER A 429 -2.37 20.16 -5.58
C SER A 429 -1.77 19.20 -6.61
N ALA A 430 -2.21 19.32 -7.86
CA ALA A 430 -1.61 18.62 -8.99
C ALA A 430 -0.29 19.25 -9.46
N THR A 431 -0.04 20.52 -9.11
CA THR A 431 1.06 21.33 -9.64
C THR A 431 2.06 21.80 -8.59
N ASP A 432 1.74 21.66 -7.31
CA ASP A 432 2.61 22.07 -6.20
C ASP A 432 2.83 20.90 -5.23
N GLU A 433 3.96 20.21 -5.41
CA GLU A 433 4.37 19.08 -4.59
C GLU A 433 4.61 19.48 -3.12
N SER A 434 5.03 20.71 -2.85
CA SER A 434 5.31 21.19 -1.50
C SER A 434 4.04 21.21 -0.63
N LEU A 435 2.88 21.54 -1.22
CA LEU A 435 1.58 21.46 -0.54
C LEU A 435 1.19 20.00 -0.24
N ASN A 436 1.50 19.09 -1.13
CA ASN A 436 1.24 17.66 -0.89
C ASN A 436 2.13 17.10 0.23
N ILE A 437 3.41 17.47 0.25
CA ILE A 437 4.33 17.12 1.35
C ILE A 437 3.79 17.68 2.68
N ALA A 438 3.43 18.96 2.70
CA ALA A 438 2.87 19.60 3.88
C ALA A 438 1.57 18.93 4.38
N ALA A 439 0.68 18.52 3.46
CA ALA A 439 -0.55 17.80 3.79
C ALA A 439 -0.27 16.41 4.42
N ASN A 440 0.72 15.69 3.90
CA ASN A 440 1.14 14.41 4.47
C ASN A 440 1.92 14.56 5.79
N ALA A 441 2.45 15.75 6.07
CA ALA A 441 3.11 16.12 7.32
C ALA A 441 2.17 16.85 8.31
N SER A 442 0.88 16.87 8.04
CA SER A 442 -0.12 17.58 8.85
C SER A 442 -0.56 16.85 10.14
N GLU A 443 0.02 15.69 10.43
CA GLU A 443 -0.23 14.99 11.69
C GLU A 443 0.33 15.80 12.87
N PRO A 444 -0.47 15.98 13.96
CA PRO A 444 -0.04 16.73 15.11
C PRO A 444 1.26 16.20 15.73
N ASN A 445 2.15 17.11 16.12
CA ASN A 445 3.41 16.85 16.85
C ASN A 445 4.54 16.14 16.10
N HIS A 446 4.36 15.74 14.82
CA HIS A 446 5.37 14.97 14.09
C HIS A 446 5.71 15.55 12.70
N LYS A 447 5.38 16.84 12.48
CA LYS A 447 5.55 17.51 11.20
C LYS A 447 6.98 17.45 10.67
N ASP A 448 7.95 17.84 11.50
CA ASP A 448 9.36 17.90 11.08
C ASP A 448 9.91 16.51 10.78
N PHE A 449 9.61 15.52 11.61
CA PHE A 449 9.98 14.13 11.35
C PHE A 449 9.44 13.63 9.99
N THR A 450 8.19 13.95 9.68
CA THR A 450 7.56 13.52 8.41
C THR A 450 8.21 14.21 7.21
N ILE A 451 8.42 15.53 7.27
CA ILE A 451 9.07 16.28 6.18
C ILE A 451 10.48 15.72 5.93
N GLU A 452 11.30 15.60 6.98
CA GLU A 452 12.65 15.05 6.86
C GLU A 452 12.66 13.61 6.34
N SER A 453 11.68 12.78 6.75
CA SER A 453 11.55 11.41 6.24
C SER A 453 11.29 11.40 4.73
N ILE A 454 10.39 12.26 4.25
CA ILE A 454 10.06 12.36 2.82
C ILE A 454 11.27 12.87 2.02
N GLU A 455 11.91 13.95 2.48
CA GLU A 455 13.07 14.54 1.81
C GLU A 455 14.26 13.58 1.74
N LYS A 456 14.62 12.95 2.87
CA LYS A 456 15.73 12.00 2.94
C LYS A 456 15.43 10.71 2.17
N GLY A 457 14.19 10.21 2.26
CA GLY A 457 13.75 9.01 1.52
C GLY A 457 13.62 9.21 0.02
N GLY A 458 13.46 10.44 -0.46
CA GLY A 458 13.36 10.78 -1.89
C GLY A 458 14.68 11.24 -2.55
N ARG A 459 15.71 11.49 -1.74
CA ARG A 459 16.98 12.03 -2.21
C ARG A 459 17.66 11.08 -3.22
N ASP A 460 18.08 11.61 -4.37
CA ASP A 460 18.67 10.84 -5.47
C ASP A 460 17.82 9.62 -5.88
N GLY A 461 16.48 9.78 -5.83
CA GLY A 461 15.54 8.70 -6.03
C GLY A 461 15.53 8.11 -7.43
N VAL A 462 15.41 6.79 -7.53
CA VAL A 462 15.40 6.01 -8.76
C VAL A 462 14.03 5.40 -8.97
N LEU A 463 13.35 5.78 -10.06
CA LEU A 463 12.07 5.23 -10.45
C LEU A 463 12.22 3.85 -11.11
N PRO A 464 11.30 2.91 -10.88
CA PRO A 464 11.28 1.66 -11.63
C PRO A 464 10.95 1.92 -13.11
N VAL A 465 11.54 1.13 -14.00
CA VAL A 465 11.21 1.18 -15.43
C VAL A 465 9.81 0.61 -15.65
N ARG A 466 8.95 1.36 -16.36
CA ARG A 466 7.58 0.95 -16.65
C ARG A 466 7.54 -0.01 -17.85
N THR A 467 6.62 -0.96 -17.87
CA THR A 467 6.20 -1.68 -19.07
C THR A 467 4.68 -1.72 -19.16
N SER A 468 4.15 -1.65 -20.37
CA SER A 468 2.75 -1.89 -20.69
C SER A 468 2.46 -3.33 -21.09
N THR A 469 3.51 -4.11 -21.39
CA THR A 469 3.41 -5.51 -21.77
C THR A 469 3.39 -6.40 -20.52
N PRO A 470 2.37 -7.27 -20.36
CA PRO A 470 2.35 -8.27 -19.28
C PRO A 470 3.53 -9.22 -19.36
N ILE A 471 4.14 -9.54 -18.22
CA ILE A 471 5.27 -10.47 -18.12
C ILE A 471 4.73 -11.83 -17.66
N GLU A 472 4.52 -12.74 -18.60
CA GLU A 472 3.84 -14.03 -18.34
C GLU A 472 4.62 -14.92 -17.38
N SER A 473 5.95 -14.97 -17.51
CA SER A 473 6.81 -15.74 -16.61
C SER A 473 6.82 -15.15 -15.18
N GLU A 474 6.76 -13.82 -15.04
CA GLU A 474 6.66 -13.20 -13.72
C GLU A 474 5.35 -13.61 -13.04
N MET A 475 4.20 -13.55 -13.75
CA MET A 475 2.92 -14.05 -13.22
C MET A 475 2.99 -15.53 -12.82
N LYS A 476 3.71 -16.34 -13.59
CA LYS A 476 3.87 -17.79 -13.34
C LYS A 476 4.74 -18.10 -12.12
N TYR A 477 5.82 -17.34 -11.92
CA TYR A 477 6.86 -17.67 -10.95
C TYR A 477 6.90 -16.74 -9.73
N ALA A 478 6.12 -15.63 -9.69
CA ALA A 478 6.22 -14.59 -8.66
C ALA A 478 6.26 -15.14 -7.23
N GLY A 479 5.32 -16.02 -6.86
CA GLY A 479 5.26 -16.63 -5.53
C GLY A 479 6.50 -17.46 -5.20
N THR A 480 6.89 -18.36 -6.12
CA THR A 480 8.04 -19.26 -5.93
C THR A 480 9.36 -18.48 -5.86
N LEU A 481 9.54 -17.47 -6.72
CA LEU A 481 10.75 -16.64 -6.72
C LEU A 481 10.83 -15.74 -5.50
N LYS A 482 9.69 -15.22 -5.02
CA LYS A 482 9.65 -14.45 -3.77
C LYS A 482 10.04 -15.31 -2.57
N GLU A 483 9.45 -16.48 -2.40
CA GLU A 483 9.80 -17.41 -1.32
C GLU A 483 11.28 -17.80 -1.37
N LYS A 484 11.79 -18.07 -2.56
CA LYS A 484 13.22 -18.39 -2.75
C LYS A 484 14.13 -17.22 -2.42
N HIS A 485 13.77 -16.00 -2.82
CA HIS A 485 14.53 -14.79 -2.46
C HIS A 485 14.55 -14.57 -0.94
N ASP A 486 13.41 -14.74 -0.26
CA ASP A 486 13.35 -14.62 1.20
C ASP A 486 14.25 -15.68 1.90
N GLU A 487 14.28 -16.91 1.38
CA GLU A 487 15.19 -17.97 1.84
C GLU A 487 16.66 -17.61 1.63
N ILE A 488 17.01 -17.13 0.41
CA ILE A 488 18.36 -16.69 0.04
C ILE A 488 18.82 -15.56 0.96
N PHE A 489 17.97 -14.56 1.16
CA PHE A 489 18.26 -13.42 2.01
C PHE A 489 18.69 -13.86 3.41
N VAL A 490 17.89 -14.69 4.07
CA VAL A 490 18.24 -15.21 5.41
C VAL A 490 19.52 -16.05 5.37
N LYS A 491 19.65 -16.96 4.41
CA LYS A 491 20.75 -17.92 4.34
C LYS A 491 22.10 -17.26 4.06
N VAL A 492 22.10 -16.25 3.18
CA VAL A 492 23.32 -15.51 2.83
C VAL A 492 23.75 -14.59 3.95
N ILE A 493 22.81 -13.86 4.56
CA ILE A 493 23.13 -12.94 5.66
C ILE A 493 23.61 -13.67 6.90
N THR A 494 23.06 -14.83 7.23
CA THR A 494 23.44 -15.63 8.40
C THR A 494 24.63 -16.56 8.17
N ALA A 495 25.15 -16.61 6.94
CA ALA A 495 26.30 -17.42 6.61
C ALA A 495 27.53 -16.98 7.40
N LYS A 496 28.46 -17.93 7.66
CA LYS A 496 29.79 -17.55 8.14
C LYS A 496 30.53 -16.78 7.03
N PRO A 497 31.36 -15.78 7.39
CA PRO A 497 32.08 -14.97 6.39
C PRO A 497 32.88 -15.81 5.38
N GLU A 498 33.52 -16.90 5.83
CA GLU A 498 34.29 -17.81 4.97
C GLU A 498 33.44 -18.62 3.98
N ASP A 499 32.15 -18.80 4.25
CA ASP A 499 31.21 -19.55 3.41
C ASP A 499 30.38 -18.66 2.48
N PHE A 500 30.43 -17.33 2.67
CA PHE A 500 29.55 -16.37 2.02
C PHE A 500 29.50 -16.53 0.49
N ASP A 501 30.66 -16.47 -0.17
CA ASP A 501 30.72 -16.53 -1.64
C ASP A 501 30.15 -17.83 -2.20
N ARG A 502 30.52 -18.94 -1.60
CA ARG A 502 30.02 -20.26 -2.02
C ARG A 502 28.50 -20.37 -1.89
N ILE A 503 27.97 -19.88 -0.76
CA ILE A 503 26.51 -19.91 -0.52
C ILE A 503 25.80 -18.96 -1.48
N TYR A 504 26.26 -17.71 -1.60
CA TYR A 504 25.64 -16.73 -2.50
C TYR A 504 25.59 -17.25 -3.93
N ASP A 505 26.72 -17.71 -4.48
CA ASP A 505 26.81 -18.16 -5.88
C ASP A 505 25.93 -19.41 -6.13
N SER A 506 25.86 -20.33 -5.17
CA SER A 506 24.97 -21.49 -5.26
C SER A 506 23.49 -21.10 -5.24
N GLU A 507 23.11 -20.15 -4.38
CA GLU A 507 21.73 -19.71 -4.26
C GLU A 507 21.26 -18.90 -5.48
N VAL A 508 22.13 -18.08 -6.06
CA VAL A 508 21.87 -17.41 -7.34
C VAL A 508 21.56 -18.45 -8.44
N GLN A 509 22.37 -19.50 -8.54
CA GLN A 509 22.14 -20.55 -9.54
C GLN A 509 20.79 -21.26 -9.31
N ASP A 510 20.46 -21.56 -8.06
CA ASP A 510 19.18 -22.18 -7.73
C ASP A 510 17.99 -21.27 -8.09
N TYR A 511 18.09 -19.97 -7.78
CA TYR A 511 17.07 -18.97 -8.15
C TYR A 511 16.85 -18.92 -9.67
N MET A 512 17.93 -18.89 -10.45
CA MET A 512 17.85 -18.90 -11.91
C MET A 512 17.17 -20.17 -12.43
N ASN A 513 17.52 -21.33 -11.88
CA ASN A 513 17.00 -22.62 -12.33
C ASN A 513 15.50 -22.82 -12.06
N ILE A 514 14.93 -22.20 -11.03
CA ILE A 514 13.50 -22.35 -10.67
C ILE A 514 12.58 -21.37 -11.40
N GLY A 515 13.10 -20.56 -12.33
CA GLY A 515 12.32 -19.63 -13.14
C GLY A 515 12.91 -18.23 -13.26
N GLY A 516 13.92 -17.88 -12.46
CA GLY A 516 14.55 -16.55 -12.50
C GLY A 516 15.10 -16.22 -13.87
N GLN A 517 15.76 -17.17 -14.54
CA GLN A 517 16.29 -16.98 -15.90
C GLN A 517 15.17 -16.75 -16.93
N GLU A 518 14.06 -17.51 -16.86
CA GLU A 518 12.92 -17.35 -17.79
C GLU A 518 12.29 -15.95 -17.64
N VAL A 519 12.19 -15.43 -16.41
CA VAL A 519 11.68 -14.07 -16.15
C VAL A 519 12.62 -13.01 -16.71
N MET A 520 13.92 -13.15 -16.50
CA MET A 520 14.90 -12.21 -17.03
C MET A 520 14.91 -12.19 -18.56
N ASP A 521 14.88 -13.35 -19.19
CA ASP A 521 14.90 -13.48 -20.65
C ASP A 521 13.66 -12.84 -21.29
N GLU A 522 12.48 -13.04 -20.71
CA GLU A 522 11.24 -12.41 -21.17
C GLU A 522 11.28 -10.89 -20.97
N LYS A 523 11.74 -10.41 -19.81
CA LYS A 523 11.90 -8.96 -19.55
C LYS A 523 12.85 -8.31 -20.57
N LEU A 524 13.97 -8.93 -20.87
CA LEU A 524 14.90 -8.43 -21.90
C LEU A 524 14.25 -8.33 -23.28
N GLN A 525 13.42 -9.31 -23.67
CA GLN A 525 12.68 -9.27 -24.94
C GLN A 525 11.65 -8.13 -24.95
N ILE A 526 10.90 -7.95 -23.86
CA ILE A 526 9.92 -6.86 -23.71
C ILE A 526 10.62 -5.51 -23.76
N TYR A 527 11.72 -5.33 -23.03
CA TYR A 527 12.48 -4.08 -23.04
C TYR A 527 12.97 -3.74 -24.46
N ALA A 528 13.51 -4.72 -25.17
CA ALA A 528 13.95 -4.52 -26.55
C ALA A 528 12.79 -4.14 -27.50
N ALA A 529 11.59 -4.64 -27.27
CA ALA A 529 10.41 -4.32 -28.07
C ALA A 529 9.80 -2.94 -27.76
N GLU A 530 9.84 -2.51 -26.50
CA GLU A 530 9.21 -1.23 -26.08
C GLU A 530 10.19 -0.04 -26.17
N TYR A 531 11.51 -0.24 -26.02
CA TYR A 531 12.50 0.83 -25.83
C TYR A 531 13.63 0.87 -26.87
N LYS A 532 13.78 -0.14 -27.73
CA LYS A 532 14.79 -0.19 -28.80
C LYS A 532 14.18 -0.28 -30.19
#